data_5efe1fc6d02b27352b75fe1ce789f04e
#
_entry.id   5efe1fc6d02b27352b75fe1ce789f04e
#
_cell.length_a   1.000
_cell.length_b   1.000
_cell.length_c   1.000
_cell.angle_alpha   90.00
_cell.angle_beta   90.00
_cell.angle_gamma   90.00
#
_symmetry.space_group_name_H-M   'P 1'
#
loop_
_entity.id
_entity.type
_entity.pdbx_description
1 polymer ?
#
loop_
_entity_poly.entity_id
_entity_poly.type
_entity_poly.pdbx_seq_one_letter_code
_entity_poly.pdbx_strand_id
1 'polypeptide(L)'
;MTTNTLPQNHMEIYWHDYASQMEDVKIRNASLTEKASIIGRTGLMLLSCGTGAWRVRSSMNSLAKQLNITCTANIGLMSIDYTCFDGDHCFSQSLCLTNTGVNTSKLNRLERFIHEFPENCENLSGEQLHAQLDEIEQLHGLYSPVALGFAAALACGCFTFLLGGDLNEMILAFLGAGIGNFLRCKLTKHHFTLFLCIVSSVAAACLVYVGALNLAEHFFSVSLQHEAGYICSMLFIIPGFPFITSGIDLAKLDMRSGLERLAYAIVIILVATLKIGRAHV
;
A
#
# COMPACT_ATOMS: atom_id res chain seq x y z
N MET A 1 -21.40 -19.31 14.75
CA MET A 1 -19.95 -19.28 14.94
C MET A 1 -19.40 -18.39 13.84
N THR A 2 -19.31 -17.12 14.10
CA THR A 2 -18.63 -16.14 13.21
C THR A 2 -17.15 -16.37 13.36
N THR A 3 -16.51 -16.90 12.33
CA THR A 3 -15.05 -16.94 12.23
C THR A 3 -14.58 -15.50 12.24
N ASN A 4 -14.16 -15.03 13.39
CA ASN A 4 -13.46 -13.78 13.56
C ASN A 4 -12.15 -13.89 12.77
N THR A 5 -12.15 -13.45 11.51
CA THR A 5 -10.92 -13.30 10.75
C THR A 5 -10.19 -12.10 11.33
N LEU A 6 -9.35 -12.40 12.31
CA LEU A 6 -8.48 -11.42 12.95
C LEU A 6 -7.66 -10.67 11.91
N PRO A 7 -7.47 -9.36 12.10
CA PRO A 7 -6.53 -8.61 11.29
C PRO A 7 -5.17 -9.29 11.38
N GLN A 8 -4.63 -9.64 10.22
CA GLN A 8 -3.32 -10.29 10.09
C GLN A 8 -2.21 -9.28 10.40
N ASN A 9 -2.12 -8.80 11.63
CA ASN A 9 -0.91 -8.16 12.08
C ASN A 9 0.02 -9.24 12.68
N HIS A 10 1.30 -9.03 12.59
CA HIS A 10 2.32 -10.00 13.00
C HIS A 10 2.28 -10.34 14.50
N MET A 11 1.53 -9.58 15.28
CA MET A 11 1.47 -9.68 16.74
C MET A 11 0.13 -10.22 17.24
N GLU A 12 -0.80 -10.54 16.35
CA GLU A 12 -2.15 -11.03 16.72
C GLU A 12 -2.82 -10.16 17.81
N ILE A 13 -2.72 -8.82 17.66
CA ILE A 13 -3.28 -7.89 18.64
C ILE A 13 -4.81 -7.91 18.54
N TYR A 14 -5.45 -8.26 19.65
CA TYR A 14 -6.88 -8.15 19.83
C TYR A 14 -7.21 -6.75 20.31
N TRP A 15 -7.53 -5.85 19.38
CA TRP A 15 -7.75 -4.43 19.70
C TRP A 15 -8.90 -4.21 20.67
N HIS A 16 -9.94 -5.03 20.62
CA HIS A 16 -11.09 -4.96 21.51
C HIS A 16 -10.74 -5.29 22.97
N ASP A 17 -9.63 -5.99 23.23
CA ASP A 17 -9.18 -6.28 24.61
C ASP A 17 -8.69 -5.01 25.33
N TYR A 18 -8.39 -3.95 24.60
CA TYR A 18 -8.02 -2.64 25.16
C TYR A 18 -9.23 -1.78 25.50
N ALA A 19 -10.41 -2.10 24.97
CA ALA A 19 -11.63 -1.37 25.26
C ALA A 19 -12.13 -1.70 26.67
N SER A 20 -12.65 -0.70 27.37
CA SER A 20 -13.28 -0.89 28.69
C SER A 20 -14.50 -1.80 28.55
N GLN A 21 -14.64 -2.80 29.43
CA GLN A 21 -15.85 -3.63 29.50
C GLN A 21 -17.09 -2.87 29.98
N MET A 22 -16.94 -1.61 30.42
CA MET A 22 -18.04 -0.73 30.75
C MET A 22 -18.52 0.00 29.50
N GLU A 23 -19.64 -0.40 28.95
CA GLU A 23 -20.22 0.12 27.70
C GLU A 23 -20.51 1.64 27.71
N ASP A 24 -20.59 2.29 28.86
CA ASP A 24 -20.96 3.71 29.02
C ASP A 24 -19.77 4.67 29.12
N VAL A 25 -18.51 4.21 29.11
CA VAL A 25 -17.36 5.09 29.22
C VAL A 25 -17.03 5.71 27.85
N LYS A 26 -17.32 7.02 27.71
CA LYS A 26 -16.93 7.79 26.53
C LYS A 26 -15.40 7.76 26.38
N ILE A 27 -14.89 7.64 25.15
CA ILE A 27 -13.44 7.55 24.87
C ILE A 27 -12.66 8.72 25.49
N ARG A 28 -13.24 9.90 25.59
CA ARG A 28 -12.60 11.05 26.20
C ARG A 28 -12.22 10.85 27.66
N ASN A 29 -13.02 10.05 28.39
CA ASN A 29 -12.83 9.73 29.81
C ASN A 29 -12.24 8.33 30.01
N ALA A 30 -11.90 7.65 28.92
CA ALA A 30 -11.32 6.32 28.96
C ALA A 30 -9.85 6.33 29.45
N SER A 31 -9.34 5.17 29.76
CA SER A 31 -7.94 4.99 30.18
C SER A 31 -6.96 5.41 29.10
N LEU A 32 -5.72 5.78 29.51
CA LEU A 32 -4.65 6.09 28.57
C LEU A 32 -4.40 4.93 27.59
N THR A 33 -4.46 3.70 28.07
CA THR A 33 -4.25 2.49 27.27
C THR A 33 -5.29 2.36 26.15
N GLU A 34 -6.56 2.61 26.47
CA GLU A 34 -7.66 2.56 25.51
C GLU A 34 -7.55 3.67 24.46
N LYS A 35 -7.26 4.91 24.86
CA LYS A 35 -7.00 6.02 23.93
C LYS A 35 -5.80 5.72 23.03
N ALA A 36 -4.71 5.21 23.60
CA ALA A 36 -3.50 4.87 22.87
C ALA A 36 -3.74 3.73 21.86
N SER A 37 -4.58 2.74 22.19
CA SER A 37 -4.89 1.63 21.27
C SER A 37 -5.58 2.12 19.98
N ILE A 38 -6.50 3.08 20.09
CA ILE A 38 -7.17 3.68 18.92
C ILE A 38 -6.17 4.47 18.06
N ILE A 39 -5.29 5.25 18.69
CA ILE A 39 -4.26 6.00 17.98
C ILE A 39 -3.30 5.05 17.27
N GLY A 40 -2.80 4.04 17.97
CA GLY A 40 -1.87 3.05 17.42
C GLY A 40 -2.47 2.25 16.27
N ARG A 41 -3.71 1.76 16.43
CA ARG A 41 -4.44 1.02 15.40
C ARG A 41 -4.66 1.88 14.16
N THR A 42 -5.14 3.11 14.32
CA THR A 42 -5.34 4.03 13.20
C THR A 42 -4.03 4.31 12.48
N GLY A 43 -2.94 4.55 13.22
CA GLY A 43 -1.60 4.73 12.65
C GLY A 43 -1.15 3.52 11.84
N LEU A 44 -1.33 2.31 12.39
CA LEU A 44 -0.97 1.05 11.73
C LEU A 44 -1.77 0.83 10.45
N MET A 45 -3.07 1.10 10.47
CA MET A 45 -3.94 0.99 9.30
C MET A 45 -3.55 2.00 8.21
N LEU A 46 -3.19 3.24 8.58
CA LEU A 46 -2.65 4.24 7.64
C LEU A 46 -1.35 3.75 7.01
N LEU A 47 -0.43 3.22 7.82
CA LEU A 47 0.84 2.69 7.33
C LEU A 47 0.63 1.52 6.38
N SER A 48 -0.33 0.63 6.68
CA SER A 48 -0.69 -0.51 5.82
C SER A 48 -1.19 -0.08 4.43
N CYS A 49 -1.76 1.13 4.31
CA CYS A 49 -2.17 1.72 3.04
C CYS A 49 -1.01 2.33 2.23
N GLY A 50 0.25 2.20 2.71
CA GLY A 50 1.45 2.66 2.03
C GLY A 50 1.73 4.17 2.16
N THR A 51 0.96 4.90 2.98
CA THR A 51 1.15 6.35 3.14
C THR A 51 2.48 6.69 3.84
N GLY A 52 3.02 7.89 3.58
CA GLY A 52 4.30 8.33 4.14
C GLY A 52 4.26 8.52 5.67
N ALA A 53 5.43 8.39 6.31
CA ALA A 53 5.59 8.50 7.77
C ALA A 53 5.08 9.83 8.32
N TRP A 54 5.36 10.92 7.61
CA TRP A 54 4.87 12.24 7.99
C TRP A 54 3.35 12.29 8.16
N ARG A 55 2.60 11.71 7.21
CA ARG A 55 1.13 11.68 7.27
C ARG A 55 0.64 10.81 8.42
N VAL A 56 1.22 9.64 8.63
CA VAL A 56 0.90 8.74 9.75
C VAL A 56 1.08 9.49 11.08
N ARG A 57 2.25 10.11 11.29
CA ARG A 57 2.55 10.86 12.51
C ARG A 57 1.60 12.04 12.72
N SER A 58 1.32 12.80 11.67
CA SER A 58 0.38 13.92 11.73
C SER A 58 -1.03 13.48 12.13
N SER A 59 -1.49 12.36 11.59
CA SER A 59 -2.80 11.78 11.91
C SER A 59 -2.87 11.26 13.35
N MET A 60 -1.84 10.54 13.80
CA MET A 60 -1.76 10.09 15.20
C MET A 60 -1.76 11.27 16.17
N ASN A 61 -1.00 12.33 15.87
CA ASN A 61 -0.98 13.54 16.70
C ASN A 61 -2.31 14.29 16.69
N SER A 62 -3.02 14.29 15.56
CA SER A 62 -4.36 14.89 15.49
C SER A 62 -5.35 14.17 16.40
N LEU A 63 -5.38 12.83 16.34
CA LEU A 63 -6.24 12.04 17.24
C LEU A 63 -5.85 12.22 18.73
N ALA A 64 -4.55 12.24 19.03
CA ALA A 64 -4.06 12.43 20.39
C ALA A 64 -4.54 13.77 20.97
N LYS A 65 -4.46 14.86 20.19
CA LYS A 65 -4.96 16.17 20.59
C LYS A 65 -6.47 16.16 20.87
N GLN A 66 -7.25 15.47 20.04
CA GLN A 66 -8.70 15.35 20.23
C GLN A 66 -9.07 14.55 21.47
N LEU A 67 -8.22 13.59 21.85
CA LEU A 67 -8.35 12.78 23.06
C LEU A 67 -7.72 13.44 24.31
N ASN A 68 -7.22 14.68 24.20
CA ASN A 68 -6.53 15.44 25.26
C ASN A 68 -5.30 14.72 25.83
N ILE A 69 -4.55 13.99 24.98
CA ILE A 69 -3.30 13.36 25.33
C ILE A 69 -2.19 13.78 24.35
N THR A 70 -0.95 13.52 24.72
CA THR A 70 0.20 13.73 23.83
C THR A 70 0.66 12.41 23.27
N CYS A 71 0.99 12.37 21.98
CA CYS A 71 1.54 11.18 21.33
C CYS A 71 2.83 11.54 20.59
N THR A 72 3.84 10.69 20.70
CA THR A 72 5.03 10.70 19.85
C THR A 72 5.17 9.36 19.16
N ALA A 73 5.58 9.37 17.89
CA ALA A 73 5.71 8.15 17.12
C ALA A 73 6.93 8.18 16.20
N ASN A 74 7.64 7.05 16.17
CA ASN A 74 8.70 6.76 15.24
C ASN A 74 8.18 5.76 14.21
N ILE A 75 8.15 6.14 12.93
CA ILE A 75 7.51 5.40 11.86
C ILE A 75 8.59 4.82 10.94
N GLY A 76 8.59 3.50 10.78
CA GLY A 76 9.38 2.79 9.77
C GLY A 76 8.55 2.45 8.52
N LEU A 77 9.12 1.64 7.63
CA LEU A 77 8.40 1.12 6.46
C LEU A 77 7.22 0.24 6.85
N MET A 78 7.43 -0.66 7.83
CA MET A 78 6.44 -1.66 8.27
C MET A 78 6.30 -1.70 9.79
N SER A 79 6.76 -0.68 10.52
CA SER A 79 6.71 -0.63 11.97
C SER A 79 6.36 0.75 12.47
N ILE A 80 5.71 0.78 13.64
CA ILE A 80 5.40 2.01 14.39
C ILE A 80 5.78 1.76 15.84
N ASP A 81 6.69 2.58 16.37
CA ASP A 81 6.97 2.66 17.78
C ASP A 81 6.36 3.96 18.29
N TYR A 82 5.40 3.89 19.20
CA TYR A 82 4.73 5.09 19.69
C TYR A 82 4.59 5.10 21.21
N THR A 83 4.52 6.31 21.75
CA THR A 83 4.28 6.56 23.17
C THR A 83 3.24 7.65 23.32
N CYS A 84 2.24 7.36 24.13
CA CYS A 84 1.20 8.31 24.53
C CYS A 84 1.41 8.71 25.98
N PHE A 85 1.15 9.98 26.29
CA PHE A 85 1.32 10.58 27.61
C PHE A 85 0.02 11.26 28.06
N ASP A 86 -0.35 11.04 29.34
CA ASP A 86 -1.43 11.74 30.02
C ASP A 86 -0.95 12.08 31.44
N GLY A 87 -0.50 13.34 31.65
CA GLY A 87 0.18 13.75 32.87
C GLY A 87 1.45 12.93 33.11
N ASP A 88 1.53 12.30 34.27
CA ASP A 88 2.67 11.47 34.69
C ASP A 88 2.59 10.03 34.17
N HIS A 89 1.50 9.63 33.51
CA HIS A 89 1.33 8.30 32.97
C HIS A 89 1.77 8.24 31.50
N CYS A 90 2.45 7.14 31.14
CA CYS A 90 2.80 6.86 29.75
C CYS A 90 2.44 5.44 29.36
N PHE A 91 2.08 5.28 28.10
CA PHE A 91 1.85 3.99 27.44
C PHE A 91 2.68 3.92 26.18
N SER A 92 3.51 2.90 26.05
CA SER A 92 4.37 2.68 24.89
C SER A 92 4.07 1.33 24.26
N GLN A 93 4.02 1.29 22.93
CA GLN A 93 3.81 0.06 22.18
C GLN A 93 4.58 0.10 20.87
N SER A 94 5.11 -1.06 20.45
CA SER A 94 5.69 -1.29 19.13
C SER A 94 4.75 -2.14 18.30
N LEU A 95 4.46 -1.71 17.09
CA LEU A 95 3.53 -2.35 16.16
C LEU A 95 4.27 -2.67 14.87
N CYS A 96 4.02 -3.86 14.31
CA CYS A 96 4.60 -4.29 13.04
C CYS A 96 3.51 -4.75 12.06
N LEU A 97 3.73 -4.47 10.78
CA LEU A 97 2.92 -4.97 9.68
C LEU A 97 3.57 -6.21 9.06
N THR A 98 2.75 -7.14 8.61
CA THR A 98 3.21 -8.27 7.78
C THR A 98 3.36 -7.90 6.32
N ASN A 99 2.59 -6.91 5.85
CA ASN A 99 2.57 -6.46 4.47
C ASN A 99 2.15 -5.00 4.38
N THR A 100 2.59 -4.32 3.35
CA THR A 100 2.16 -2.96 3.00
C THR A 100 1.76 -2.90 1.53
N GLY A 101 0.76 -2.10 1.23
CA GLY A 101 0.27 -1.95 -0.14
C GLY A 101 -0.50 -0.64 -0.31
N VAL A 102 -0.73 -0.24 -1.54
CA VAL A 102 -1.49 0.99 -1.82
C VAL A 102 -2.98 0.69 -1.84
N ASN A 103 -3.71 1.24 -0.86
CA ASN A 103 -5.18 1.17 -0.82
C ASN A 103 -5.76 2.57 -0.54
N THR A 104 -6.01 3.31 -1.61
CA THR A 104 -6.50 4.69 -1.53
C THR A 104 -7.93 4.79 -0.98
N SER A 105 -8.75 3.78 -1.17
CA SER A 105 -10.13 3.76 -0.64
C SER A 105 -10.14 3.62 0.88
N LYS A 106 -9.33 2.71 1.41
CA LYS A 106 -9.13 2.56 2.85
C LYS A 106 -8.51 3.83 3.44
N LEU A 107 -7.49 4.38 2.77
CA LEU A 107 -6.84 5.62 3.17
C LEU A 107 -7.84 6.78 3.29
N ASN A 108 -8.70 6.98 2.29
CA ASN A 108 -9.71 8.04 2.31
C ASN A 108 -10.74 7.85 3.45
N ARG A 109 -11.12 6.61 3.74
CA ARG A 109 -12.02 6.32 4.88
C ARG A 109 -11.36 6.61 6.23
N LEU A 110 -10.07 6.27 6.39
CA LEU A 110 -9.31 6.58 7.60
C LEU A 110 -9.12 8.10 7.77
N GLU A 111 -8.82 8.83 6.70
CA GLU A 111 -8.72 10.28 6.75
C GLU A 111 -10.04 10.94 7.14
N ARG A 112 -11.16 10.44 6.60
CA ARG A 112 -12.49 10.89 7.00
C ARG A 112 -12.76 10.59 8.47
N PHE A 113 -12.49 9.38 8.95
CA PHE A 113 -12.61 9.00 10.35
C PHE A 113 -11.86 9.97 11.27
N ILE A 114 -10.60 10.31 10.92
CA ILE A 114 -9.78 11.24 11.72
C ILE A 114 -10.33 12.67 11.67
N HIS A 115 -10.80 13.12 10.51
CA HIS A 115 -11.31 14.48 10.33
C HIS A 115 -12.66 14.68 11.04
N GLU A 116 -13.54 13.70 10.96
CA GLU A 116 -14.87 13.72 11.58
C GLU A 116 -14.86 13.28 13.05
N PHE A 117 -13.70 12.87 13.58
CA PHE A 117 -13.56 12.36 14.95
C PHE A 117 -14.10 13.32 16.01
N PRO A 118 -13.86 14.65 15.97
CA PRO A 118 -14.37 15.57 16.99
C PRO A 118 -15.89 15.63 17.03
N GLU A 119 -16.54 15.51 15.88
CA GLU A 119 -18.00 15.68 15.75
C GLU A 119 -18.76 14.40 16.08
N ASN A 120 -18.25 13.26 15.63
CA ASN A 120 -18.96 11.99 15.66
C ASN A 120 -18.49 11.05 16.80
N CYS A 121 -17.24 11.15 17.20
CA CYS A 121 -16.58 10.14 18.04
C CYS A 121 -16.39 10.54 19.50
N GLU A 122 -16.55 11.83 19.88
CA GLU A 122 -16.40 12.27 21.27
C GLU A 122 -17.37 11.59 22.24
N ASN A 123 -18.51 11.09 21.74
CA ASN A 123 -19.54 10.47 22.52
C ASN A 123 -19.53 8.94 22.44
N LEU A 124 -18.66 8.37 21.62
CA LEU A 124 -18.56 6.91 21.43
C LEU A 124 -17.65 6.27 22.48
N SER A 125 -17.91 5.01 22.77
CA SER A 125 -17.01 4.18 23.59
C SER A 125 -15.82 3.68 22.75
N GLY A 126 -14.76 3.23 23.42
CA GLY A 126 -13.62 2.62 22.73
C GLY A 126 -14.01 1.39 21.88
N GLU A 127 -14.94 0.58 22.38
CA GLU A 127 -15.48 -0.56 21.65
C GLU A 127 -16.16 -0.16 20.34
N GLN A 128 -17.00 0.88 20.37
CA GLN A 128 -17.66 1.40 19.16
C GLN A 128 -16.67 1.97 18.15
N LEU A 129 -15.60 2.62 18.62
CA LEU A 129 -14.54 3.12 17.76
C LEU A 129 -13.74 1.97 17.14
N HIS A 130 -13.41 0.94 17.89
CA HIS A 130 -12.78 -0.25 17.33
C HIS A 130 -13.68 -0.96 16.33
N ALA A 131 -14.99 -1.03 16.54
CA ALA A 131 -15.93 -1.58 15.57
C ALA A 131 -15.97 -0.78 14.26
N GLN A 132 -15.92 0.57 14.33
CA GLN A 132 -15.79 1.40 13.11
C GLN A 132 -14.47 1.16 12.38
N LEU A 133 -13.37 1.00 13.12
CA LEU A 133 -12.09 0.66 12.51
C LEU A 133 -12.10 -0.73 11.89
N ASP A 134 -12.85 -1.71 12.46
CA ASP A 134 -13.07 -3.03 11.85
C ASP A 134 -13.76 -2.92 10.49
N GLU A 135 -14.81 -2.10 10.39
CA GLU A 135 -15.50 -1.87 9.12
C GLU A 135 -14.54 -1.32 8.06
N ILE A 136 -13.68 -0.37 8.45
CA ILE A 136 -12.68 0.19 7.54
C ILE A 136 -11.61 -0.86 7.20
N GLU A 137 -11.20 -1.68 8.15
CA GLU A 137 -10.18 -2.71 7.95
C GLU A 137 -10.65 -3.80 6.98
N GLN A 138 -11.93 -4.15 7.01
CA GLN A 138 -12.55 -5.12 6.11
C GLN A 138 -12.74 -4.60 4.67
N LEU A 139 -12.50 -3.32 4.39
CA LEU A 139 -12.56 -2.80 3.03
C LEU A 139 -11.51 -3.48 2.16
N HIS A 140 -11.95 -4.36 1.30
CA HIS A 140 -11.13 -5.03 0.30
C HIS A 140 -10.88 -4.10 -0.89
N GLY A 141 -9.85 -4.40 -1.68
CA GLY A 141 -9.58 -3.66 -2.92
C GLY A 141 -10.82 -3.66 -3.84
N LEU A 142 -11.24 -2.47 -4.27
CA LEU A 142 -12.46 -2.24 -5.07
C LEU A 142 -12.43 -2.89 -6.46
N TYR A 143 -11.24 -3.22 -6.96
CA TYR A 143 -11.07 -3.61 -8.36
C TYR A 143 -10.70 -5.08 -8.51
N SER A 144 -11.28 -5.70 -9.53
CA SER A 144 -10.92 -7.07 -9.90
C SER A 144 -9.51 -7.11 -10.54
N PRO A 145 -8.81 -8.27 -10.50
CA PRO A 145 -7.53 -8.43 -11.20
C PRO A 145 -7.60 -8.10 -12.69
N VAL A 146 -8.74 -8.37 -13.33
CA VAL A 146 -8.98 -8.04 -14.74
C VAL A 146 -9.01 -6.53 -14.94
N ALA A 147 -9.74 -5.79 -14.10
CA ALA A 147 -9.81 -4.33 -14.17
C ALA A 147 -8.43 -3.68 -13.94
N LEU A 148 -7.66 -4.20 -12.97
CA LEU A 148 -6.29 -3.73 -12.69
C LEU A 148 -5.34 -4.07 -13.84
N GLY A 149 -5.49 -5.24 -14.47
CA GLY A 149 -4.75 -5.63 -15.68
C GLY A 149 -5.04 -4.67 -16.84
N PHE A 150 -6.32 -4.39 -17.09
CA PHE A 150 -6.74 -3.47 -18.16
C PHE A 150 -6.27 -2.03 -17.92
N ALA A 151 -6.35 -1.53 -16.68
CA ALA A 151 -5.85 -0.20 -16.32
C ALA A 151 -4.33 -0.09 -16.55
N ALA A 152 -3.56 -1.12 -16.15
CA ALA A 152 -2.12 -1.17 -16.41
C ALA A 152 -1.81 -1.23 -17.92
N ALA A 153 -2.58 -2.01 -18.69
CA ALA A 153 -2.48 -2.10 -20.14
C ALA A 153 -2.63 -0.73 -20.81
N LEU A 154 -3.71 0.00 -20.43
CA LEU A 154 -3.95 1.35 -20.95
C LEU A 154 -2.81 2.31 -20.57
N ALA A 155 -2.41 2.31 -19.29
CA ALA A 155 -1.35 3.19 -18.82
C ALA A 155 -0.03 2.93 -19.57
N CYS A 156 0.40 1.68 -19.70
CA CYS A 156 1.65 1.32 -20.38
C CYS A 156 1.58 1.61 -21.88
N GLY A 157 0.45 1.35 -22.54
CA GLY A 157 0.24 1.71 -23.94
C GLY A 157 0.35 3.24 -24.17
N CYS A 158 -0.32 4.04 -23.32
CA CYS A 158 -0.21 5.50 -23.39
C CYS A 158 1.22 6.00 -23.13
N PHE A 159 1.94 5.38 -22.18
CA PHE A 159 3.35 5.72 -21.94
C PHE A 159 4.25 5.41 -23.12
N THR A 160 3.99 4.32 -23.85
CA THR A 160 4.70 4.01 -25.10
C THR A 160 4.61 5.16 -26.10
N PHE A 161 3.41 5.71 -26.29
CA PHE A 161 3.21 6.87 -27.16
C PHE A 161 3.98 8.11 -26.67
N LEU A 162 3.96 8.39 -25.36
CA LEU A 162 4.70 9.52 -24.78
C LEU A 162 6.23 9.40 -24.95
N LEU A 163 6.75 8.19 -25.03
CA LEU A 163 8.16 7.91 -25.29
C LEU A 163 8.50 7.85 -26.79
N GLY A 164 7.57 8.18 -27.66
CA GLY A 164 7.78 8.26 -29.12
C GLY A 164 7.56 6.94 -29.85
N GLY A 165 6.98 5.92 -29.18
CA GLY A 165 6.59 4.68 -29.83
C GLY A 165 5.40 4.86 -30.77
N ASP A 166 5.28 3.98 -31.75
CA ASP A 166 4.22 3.96 -32.74
C ASP A 166 2.96 3.24 -32.22
N LEU A 167 1.91 3.21 -33.02
CA LEU A 167 0.64 2.56 -32.66
C LEU A 167 0.81 1.05 -32.45
N ASN A 168 1.70 0.39 -33.19
CA ASN A 168 1.96 -1.03 -33.06
C ASN A 168 2.65 -1.32 -31.73
N GLU A 169 3.67 -0.53 -31.37
CA GLU A 169 4.32 -0.64 -30.06
C GLU A 169 3.34 -0.40 -28.90
N MET A 170 2.43 0.58 -29.04
CA MET A 170 1.36 0.80 -28.04
C MET A 170 0.49 -0.44 -27.82
N ILE A 171 0.06 -1.09 -28.91
CA ILE A 171 -0.78 -2.30 -28.83
C ILE A 171 0.01 -3.46 -28.20
N LEU A 172 1.26 -3.64 -28.59
CA LEU A 172 2.13 -4.68 -28.03
C LEU A 172 2.39 -4.46 -26.53
N ALA A 173 2.70 -3.22 -26.14
CA ALA A 173 2.87 -2.85 -24.73
C ALA A 173 1.59 -3.02 -23.90
N PHE A 174 0.45 -2.66 -24.48
CA PHE A 174 -0.88 -2.88 -23.88
C PHE A 174 -1.09 -4.35 -23.56
N LEU A 175 -0.84 -5.25 -24.51
CA LEU A 175 -1.01 -6.71 -24.31
C LEU A 175 -0.05 -7.24 -23.26
N GLY A 176 1.24 -6.91 -23.36
CA GLY A 176 2.27 -7.36 -22.43
C GLY A 176 2.00 -6.91 -20.99
N ALA A 177 1.77 -5.62 -20.79
CA ALA A 177 1.52 -5.04 -19.47
C ALA A 177 0.21 -5.54 -18.86
N GLY A 178 -0.85 -5.68 -19.68
CA GLY A 178 -2.15 -6.15 -19.21
C GLY A 178 -2.10 -7.56 -18.64
N ILE A 179 -1.50 -8.49 -19.40
CA ILE A 179 -1.35 -9.88 -18.97
C ILE A 179 -0.38 -9.99 -17.80
N GLY A 180 0.75 -9.28 -17.84
CA GLY A 180 1.73 -9.25 -16.76
C GLY A 180 1.12 -8.77 -15.43
N ASN A 181 0.40 -7.64 -15.44
CA ASN A 181 -0.22 -7.12 -14.22
C ASN A 181 -1.39 -7.99 -13.73
N PHE A 182 -2.18 -8.55 -14.64
CA PHE A 182 -3.22 -9.51 -14.27
C PHE A 182 -2.63 -10.71 -13.54
N LEU A 183 -1.55 -11.29 -14.06
CA LEU A 183 -0.84 -12.40 -13.41
C LEU A 183 -0.30 -12.00 -12.04
N ARG A 184 0.32 -10.81 -11.93
CA ARG A 184 0.79 -10.27 -10.64
C ARG A 184 -0.33 -10.21 -9.62
N CYS A 185 -1.47 -9.64 -9.98
CA CYS A 185 -2.62 -9.52 -9.09
C CYS A 185 -3.16 -10.89 -8.64
N LYS A 186 -3.18 -11.86 -9.54
CA LYS A 186 -3.59 -13.24 -9.18
C LYS A 186 -2.61 -13.89 -8.22
N LEU A 187 -1.30 -13.84 -8.51
CA LEU A 187 -0.27 -14.44 -7.65
C LEU A 187 -0.27 -13.79 -6.25
N THR A 188 -0.44 -12.46 -6.17
CA THR A 188 -0.56 -11.74 -4.89
C THR A 188 -1.78 -12.22 -4.09
N LYS A 189 -2.92 -12.46 -4.75
CA LYS A 189 -4.12 -13.02 -4.08
C LYS A 189 -3.91 -14.44 -3.55
N HIS A 190 -3.02 -15.20 -4.15
CA HIS A 190 -2.65 -16.54 -3.69
C HIS A 190 -1.49 -16.53 -2.68
N HIS A 191 -1.17 -15.38 -2.11
CA HIS A 191 -0.15 -15.21 -1.07
C HIS A 191 1.27 -15.67 -1.47
N PHE A 192 1.60 -15.64 -2.76
CA PHE A 192 2.98 -15.86 -3.20
C PHE A 192 3.89 -14.71 -2.76
N THR A 193 5.17 -15.02 -2.59
CA THR A 193 6.16 -14.03 -2.20
C THR A 193 6.26 -12.90 -3.24
N LEU A 194 6.52 -11.67 -2.75
CA LEU A 194 6.62 -10.49 -3.61
C LEU A 194 7.59 -10.68 -4.78
N PHE A 195 8.76 -11.27 -4.52
CA PHE A 195 9.77 -11.54 -5.54
C PHE A 195 9.26 -12.48 -6.64
N LEU A 196 8.57 -13.55 -6.27
CA LEU A 196 8.00 -14.48 -7.24
C LEU A 196 6.91 -13.81 -8.08
N CYS A 197 6.06 -12.98 -7.47
CA CYS A 197 5.05 -12.21 -8.18
C CYS A 197 5.68 -11.27 -9.21
N ILE A 198 6.74 -10.53 -8.84
CA ILE A 198 7.45 -9.61 -9.74
C ILE A 198 8.10 -10.39 -10.90
N VAL A 199 8.93 -11.37 -10.57
CA VAL A 199 9.67 -12.14 -11.57
C VAL A 199 8.75 -12.82 -12.59
N SER A 200 7.67 -13.46 -12.10
CA SER A 200 6.73 -14.17 -12.97
C SER A 200 5.93 -13.22 -13.86
N SER A 201 5.51 -12.07 -13.31
CA SER A 201 4.73 -11.09 -14.07
C SER A 201 5.55 -10.37 -15.14
N VAL A 202 6.81 -10.01 -14.84
CA VAL A 202 7.74 -9.44 -15.82
C VAL A 202 8.03 -10.46 -16.93
N ALA A 203 8.32 -11.72 -16.55
CA ALA A 203 8.54 -12.77 -17.53
C ALA A 203 7.33 -12.95 -18.46
N ALA A 204 6.12 -12.97 -17.91
CA ALA A 204 4.91 -13.09 -18.71
C ALA A 204 4.72 -11.88 -19.64
N ALA A 205 4.94 -10.66 -19.15
CA ALA A 205 4.86 -9.44 -19.96
C ALA A 205 5.84 -9.49 -21.14
N CYS A 206 7.12 -9.84 -20.89
CA CYS A 206 8.14 -9.97 -21.92
C CYS A 206 7.78 -11.05 -22.96
N LEU A 207 7.37 -12.23 -22.50
CA LEU A 207 7.02 -13.34 -23.41
C LEU A 207 5.81 -12.99 -24.29
N VAL A 208 4.80 -12.34 -23.71
CA VAL A 208 3.63 -11.89 -24.47
C VAL A 208 4.01 -10.81 -25.48
N TYR A 209 4.83 -9.82 -25.08
CA TYR A 209 5.29 -8.78 -25.95
C TYR A 209 6.08 -9.35 -27.15
N VAL A 210 7.12 -10.14 -26.87
CA VAL A 210 7.96 -10.73 -27.92
C VAL A 210 7.18 -11.72 -28.80
N GLY A 211 6.31 -12.52 -28.19
CA GLY A 211 5.45 -13.43 -28.95
C GLY A 211 4.50 -12.71 -29.88
N ALA A 212 3.86 -11.62 -29.42
CA ALA A 212 2.98 -10.79 -30.21
C ALA A 212 3.75 -10.03 -31.32
N LEU A 213 4.97 -9.55 -31.02
CA LEU A 213 5.85 -8.91 -31.99
C LEU A 213 6.20 -9.87 -33.14
N ASN A 214 6.73 -11.06 -32.81
CA ASN A 214 7.09 -12.05 -33.80
C ASN A 214 5.86 -12.49 -34.67
N LEU A 215 4.70 -12.61 -34.04
CA LEU A 215 3.47 -12.91 -34.76
C LEU A 215 3.09 -11.80 -35.72
N ALA A 216 3.16 -10.55 -35.28
CA ALA A 216 2.85 -9.39 -36.11
C ALA A 216 3.83 -9.27 -37.29
N GLU A 217 5.13 -9.43 -37.08
CA GLU A 217 6.14 -9.41 -38.13
C GLU A 217 5.94 -10.54 -39.15
N HIS A 218 5.57 -11.72 -38.67
CA HIS A 218 5.30 -12.85 -39.57
C HIS A 218 4.07 -12.61 -40.47
N PHE A 219 2.99 -12.04 -39.90
CA PHE A 219 1.75 -11.81 -40.67
C PHE A 219 1.79 -10.59 -41.56
N PHE A 220 2.46 -9.53 -41.11
CA PHE A 220 2.47 -8.23 -41.84
C PHE A 220 3.74 -8.02 -42.66
N SER A 221 4.75 -8.93 -42.56
CA SER A 221 6.03 -8.86 -43.27
C SER A 221 6.73 -7.52 -43.14
N VAL A 222 6.60 -6.86 -42.01
CA VAL A 222 7.17 -5.53 -41.71
C VAL A 222 8.03 -5.63 -40.46
N SER A 223 9.27 -5.15 -40.55
CA SER A 223 10.11 -4.97 -39.35
C SER A 223 9.54 -3.82 -38.53
N LEU A 224 9.11 -4.11 -37.29
CA LEU A 224 8.54 -3.15 -36.37
C LEU A 224 9.60 -2.59 -35.44
N GLN A 225 9.57 -1.28 -35.18
CA GLN A 225 10.27 -0.73 -34.05
C GLN A 225 9.68 -1.28 -32.76
N HIS A 226 10.49 -1.51 -31.72
CA HIS A 226 10.04 -2.22 -30.52
C HIS A 226 10.71 -1.78 -29.21
N GLU A 227 11.63 -0.83 -29.25
CA GLU A 227 12.39 -0.44 -28.05
C GLU A 227 11.52 0.23 -26.99
N ALA A 228 10.72 1.23 -27.38
CA ALA A 228 9.87 1.97 -26.45
C ALA A 228 8.75 1.07 -25.89
N GLY A 229 8.10 0.31 -26.76
CA GLY A 229 7.01 -0.58 -26.37
C GLY A 229 7.47 -1.71 -25.44
N TYR A 230 8.65 -2.29 -25.72
CA TYR A 230 9.22 -3.34 -24.87
C TYR A 230 9.45 -2.85 -23.43
N ILE A 231 10.12 -1.70 -23.27
CA ILE A 231 10.37 -1.10 -21.96
C ILE A 231 9.04 -0.78 -21.26
N CYS A 232 8.09 -0.18 -21.98
CA CYS A 232 6.79 0.20 -21.43
C CYS A 232 5.94 -1.00 -21.03
N SER A 233 6.07 -2.16 -21.66
CA SER A 233 5.33 -3.36 -21.30
C SER A 233 5.59 -3.82 -19.86
N MET A 234 6.68 -3.39 -19.23
CA MET A 234 7.09 -3.72 -17.87
C MET A 234 6.92 -2.59 -16.85
N LEU A 235 6.47 -1.41 -17.30
CA LEU A 235 6.37 -0.20 -16.45
C LEU A 235 5.43 -0.37 -15.24
N PHE A 236 4.44 -1.28 -15.32
CA PHE A 236 3.52 -1.58 -14.22
C PHE A 236 4.20 -2.12 -12.94
N ILE A 237 5.46 -2.54 -13.04
CA ILE A 237 6.26 -3.02 -11.89
C ILE A 237 6.94 -1.87 -11.15
N ILE A 238 7.18 -0.74 -11.81
CA ILE A 238 7.90 0.37 -11.19
C ILE A 238 7.14 0.85 -9.96
N PRO A 239 7.79 0.84 -8.78
CA PRO A 239 7.16 1.20 -7.50
C PRO A 239 7.08 2.73 -7.35
N GLY A 240 6.31 3.40 -8.22
CA GLY A 240 6.20 4.87 -8.23
C GLY A 240 5.70 5.44 -6.92
N PHE A 241 4.72 4.81 -6.30
CA PHE A 241 4.17 5.27 -5.02
C PHE A 241 5.20 5.21 -3.87
N PRO A 242 5.95 4.11 -3.65
CA PRO A 242 7.07 4.09 -2.71
C PRO A 242 8.15 5.13 -2.98
N PHE A 243 8.47 5.42 -4.25
CA PHE A 243 9.43 6.49 -4.57
C PHE A 243 8.94 7.86 -4.17
N ILE A 244 7.70 8.21 -4.51
CA ILE A 244 7.11 9.49 -4.16
C ILE A 244 7.04 9.65 -2.64
N THR A 245 6.56 8.65 -1.93
CA THR A 245 6.46 8.70 -0.45
C THR A 245 7.82 8.75 0.22
N SER A 246 8.83 8.03 -0.31
CA SER A 246 10.22 8.15 0.15
C SER A 246 10.76 9.57 -0.03
N GLY A 247 10.58 10.16 -1.21
CA GLY A 247 11.02 11.54 -1.48
C GLY A 247 10.36 12.56 -0.56
N ILE A 248 9.06 12.41 -0.28
CA ILE A 248 8.34 13.27 0.66
C ILE A 248 8.87 13.09 2.10
N ASP A 249 9.07 11.86 2.55
CA ASP A 249 9.58 11.57 3.90
C ASP A 249 11.00 12.15 4.07
N LEU A 250 11.89 11.98 3.08
CA LEU A 250 13.23 12.57 3.09
C LEU A 250 13.19 14.11 3.13
N ALA A 251 12.33 14.72 2.31
CA ALA A 251 12.15 16.18 2.30
C ALA A 251 11.60 16.72 3.62
N LYS A 252 10.88 15.88 4.39
CA LYS A 252 10.37 16.19 5.73
C LYS A 252 11.33 15.79 6.85
N LEU A 253 12.56 15.37 6.52
CA LEU A 253 13.60 14.90 7.43
C LEU A 253 13.22 13.62 8.21
N ASP A 254 12.24 12.86 7.71
CA ASP A 254 11.95 11.51 8.19
C ASP A 254 12.93 10.49 7.55
N MET A 255 14.21 10.62 7.90
CA MET A 255 15.30 9.93 7.24
C MET A 255 15.16 8.40 7.31
N ARG A 256 14.74 7.87 8.46
CA ARG A 256 14.57 6.41 8.65
C ARG A 256 13.54 5.86 7.67
N SER A 257 12.32 6.35 7.72
CA SER A 257 11.24 5.90 6.84
C SER A 257 11.55 6.15 5.37
N GLY A 258 12.11 7.33 5.06
CA GLY A 258 12.46 7.69 3.69
C GLY A 258 13.50 6.76 3.09
N LEU A 259 14.58 6.44 3.82
CA LEU A 259 15.62 5.52 3.34
C LEU A 259 15.13 4.07 3.26
N GLU A 260 14.34 3.59 4.23
CA GLU A 260 13.75 2.24 4.19
C GLU A 260 12.84 2.07 2.97
N ARG A 261 11.99 3.06 2.64
CA ARG A 261 11.12 3.06 1.45
C ARG A 261 11.92 3.15 0.16
N LEU A 262 12.97 3.97 0.12
CA LEU A 262 13.86 4.06 -1.04
C LEU A 262 14.56 2.73 -1.30
N ALA A 263 15.13 2.12 -0.27
CA ALA A 263 15.77 0.81 -0.37
C ALA A 263 14.78 -0.25 -0.87
N TYR A 264 13.56 -0.27 -0.33
CA TYR A 264 12.51 -1.18 -0.78
C TYR A 264 12.17 -0.98 -2.26
N ALA A 265 12.03 0.27 -2.72
CA ALA A 265 11.76 0.58 -4.12
C ALA A 265 12.92 0.16 -5.04
N ILE A 266 14.17 0.40 -4.62
CA ILE A 266 15.37 -0.02 -5.37
C ILE A 266 15.42 -1.55 -5.50
N VAL A 267 15.16 -2.29 -4.43
CA VAL A 267 15.14 -3.76 -4.45
C VAL A 267 14.11 -4.29 -5.45
N ILE A 268 12.90 -3.70 -5.51
CA ILE A 268 11.88 -4.09 -6.50
C ILE A 268 12.40 -3.89 -7.92
N ILE A 269 13.05 -2.76 -8.21
CA ILE A 269 13.59 -2.48 -9.54
C ILE A 269 14.73 -3.44 -9.87
N LEU A 270 15.66 -3.66 -8.96
CA LEU A 270 16.77 -4.59 -9.18
C LEU A 270 16.26 -6.01 -9.51
N VAL A 271 15.24 -6.48 -8.79
CA VAL A 271 14.62 -7.79 -9.07
C VAL A 271 13.97 -7.82 -10.46
N ALA A 272 13.33 -6.73 -10.87
CA ALA A 272 12.74 -6.63 -12.20
C ALA A 272 13.81 -6.60 -13.29
N THR A 273 14.90 -5.83 -13.13
CA THR A 273 15.95 -5.63 -14.14
C THR A 273 16.86 -6.84 -14.32
N LEU A 274 17.12 -7.63 -13.26
CA LEU A 274 17.93 -8.85 -13.36
C LEU A 274 17.38 -9.86 -14.40
N LYS A 275 16.09 -9.80 -14.70
CA LYS A 275 15.47 -10.67 -15.69
C LYS A 275 15.42 -10.06 -17.09
N ILE A 276 15.40 -8.73 -17.20
CA ILE A 276 15.43 -8.01 -18.47
C ILE A 276 16.78 -8.23 -19.17
N GLY A 277 17.89 -8.13 -18.42
CA GLY A 277 19.24 -8.29 -18.96
C GLY A 277 19.58 -9.67 -19.52
N ARG A 278 18.81 -10.74 -19.16
CA ARG A 278 18.97 -12.09 -19.74
C ARG A 278 18.17 -12.33 -21.02
N ALA A 279 17.24 -11.47 -21.36
CA ALA A 279 16.43 -11.60 -22.57
C ALA A 279 17.09 -10.93 -23.81
N HIS A 280 18.19 -10.21 -23.60
CA HIS A 280 18.97 -9.56 -24.67
C HIS A 280 20.28 -10.27 -25.05
N VAL A 281 20.51 -11.52 -24.55
CA VAL A 281 21.65 -12.36 -24.94
C VAL A 281 21.19 -13.57 -25.72
#